data_75886a4d92c0c1a2f24c85f5d5d49daf
#
_entry.id   75886a4d92c0c1a2f24c85f5d5d49daf
#
_cell.length_a   1.000
_cell.length_b   1.000
_cell.length_c   1.000
_cell.angle_alpha   90.00
_cell.angle_beta   90.00
_cell.angle_gamma   90.00
#
_symmetry.space_group_name_H-M   'P 1'
#
loop_
_entity.id
_entity.type
_entity.pdbx_description
1 polymer ?
#
loop_
_entity_poly.entity_id
_entity_poly.type
_entity_poly.pdbx_seq_one_letter_code
_entity_poly.pdbx_strand_id
1 'polypeptide(L)'
;MNHQINRLIHFGLQHHLISEDDEIYAVNLLLDLFHLDHFTKEEMSEELEVATDILEEMLDYACQEGFIENNITERDLFDTRIMNCLMPRPREVIQTFKEYYKEDSKKATKYFYDLSIASNYIRKTRTDKNIRFKQFYKYGDIEITINLSKPEKDPKEIMKAKTIKASGYPKCLLCKENVGFAGNFNHPARQNHRIIPLMLNGYRYYMQYSPYVYYNEHCIIFNENHQPMVINENTFRSLFSFVKQFPHYMLGSNADLPIVGGSILTHDHFQGGHYNFPIEEATVVKDISLDKYPDLQISVLNWPLSTIRVRSTNDEQMIRFALDTLNKWINYSHEKLDIIAYSHETRHNTITPIVRKKNGLYEMDLVLRNNRTSEKYPDGIFHPHQNLHHIKKENIGLIEVMGLAVLPARLKDELEVLKECLLGKKNILEISNMKKHVAWYNELKSHDFNEDTVDQLLKEELTHKFVNVLEDAGVFKMNEEGKEAFIKFVEMVGEK
;
A
#
# COMPACT_ATOMS: atom_id res chain seq x y z
N MET A 1 -30.08 -17.07 -14.58
CA MET A 1 -29.89 -16.68 -13.16
C MET A 1 -29.89 -17.88 -12.19
N ASN A 2 -30.83 -18.86 -12.31
CA ASN A 2 -30.86 -20.01 -11.38
C ASN A 2 -29.50 -20.75 -11.28
N HIS A 3 -28.87 -21.03 -12.41
CA HIS A 3 -27.57 -21.68 -12.48
C HIS A 3 -26.48 -20.88 -11.77
N GLN A 4 -26.42 -19.55 -11.98
CA GLN A 4 -25.41 -18.68 -11.35
C GLN A 4 -25.59 -18.63 -9.82
N ILE A 5 -26.84 -18.65 -9.33
CA ILE A 5 -27.09 -18.74 -7.88
C ILE A 5 -26.57 -20.06 -7.33
N ASN A 6 -26.84 -21.20 -7.99
CA ASN A 6 -26.31 -22.51 -7.57
C ASN A 6 -24.76 -22.51 -7.55
N ARG A 7 -24.11 -21.98 -8.58
CA ARG A 7 -22.64 -21.83 -8.64
C ARG A 7 -22.12 -20.98 -7.49
N LEU A 8 -22.74 -19.82 -7.22
CA LEU A 8 -22.30 -18.90 -6.17
C LEU A 8 -22.49 -19.50 -4.76
N ILE A 9 -23.59 -20.21 -4.51
CA ILE A 9 -23.84 -20.94 -3.25
C ILE A 9 -22.78 -22.04 -3.07
N HIS A 10 -22.52 -22.84 -4.11
CA HIS A 10 -21.47 -23.86 -4.09
C HIS A 10 -20.09 -23.25 -3.77
N PHE A 11 -19.74 -22.15 -4.42
CA PHE A 11 -18.51 -21.39 -4.13
C PHE A 11 -18.48 -20.91 -2.67
N GLY A 12 -19.58 -20.39 -2.14
CA GLY A 12 -19.70 -19.94 -0.75
C GLY A 12 -19.45 -21.06 0.27
N LEU A 13 -19.97 -22.27 0.01
CA LEU A 13 -19.72 -23.47 0.82
C LEU A 13 -18.26 -23.93 0.72
N GLN A 14 -17.72 -24.00 -0.50
CA GLN A 14 -16.34 -24.40 -0.78
C GLN A 14 -15.31 -23.52 -0.05
N HIS A 15 -15.55 -22.21 0.00
CA HIS A 15 -14.67 -21.23 0.63
C HIS A 15 -15.06 -20.87 2.07
N HIS A 16 -15.97 -21.62 2.69
CA HIS A 16 -16.43 -21.41 4.06
C HIS A 16 -16.93 -19.98 4.34
N LEU A 17 -17.52 -19.33 3.33
CA LEU A 17 -18.24 -18.07 3.52
C LEU A 17 -19.57 -18.30 4.22
N ILE A 18 -20.23 -19.42 3.91
CA ILE A 18 -21.45 -19.91 4.52
C ILE A 18 -21.27 -21.38 4.91
N SER A 19 -22.09 -21.85 5.84
CA SER A 19 -22.26 -23.27 6.19
C SER A 19 -23.46 -23.88 5.46
N GLU A 20 -23.65 -25.21 5.55
CA GLU A 20 -24.81 -25.87 5.02
C GLU A 20 -26.11 -25.34 5.67
N ASP A 21 -26.08 -24.96 6.94
CA ASP A 21 -27.19 -24.36 7.65
C ASP A 21 -27.61 -22.99 7.11
N ASP A 22 -26.69 -22.26 6.48
CA ASP A 22 -26.92 -20.94 5.90
C ASP A 22 -27.37 -20.98 4.44
N GLU A 23 -27.30 -22.14 3.75
CA GLU A 23 -27.55 -22.29 2.31
C GLU A 23 -28.88 -21.68 1.90
N ILE A 24 -29.98 -22.11 2.55
CA ILE A 24 -31.35 -21.66 2.22
C ILE A 24 -31.49 -20.16 2.47
N TYR A 25 -30.89 -19.64 3.56
CA TYR A 25 -30.94 -18.22 3.87
C TYR A 25 -30.24 -17.40 2.81
N ALA A 26 -29.03 -17.81 2.38
CA ALA A 26 -28.27 -17.13 1.34
C ALA A 26 -28.99 -17.15 -0.02
N VAL A 27 -29.60 -18.32 -0.40
CA VAL A 27 -30.44 -18.41 -1.60
C VAL A 27 -31.57 -17.39 -1.55
N ASN A 28 -32.31 -17.32 -0.44
CA ASN A 28 -33.46 -16.41 -0.31
C ASN A 28 -33.03 -14.93 -0.37
N LEU A 29 -31.87 -14.57 0.17
CA LEU A 29 -31.31 -13.22 0.02
C LEU A 29 -30.96 -12.89 -1.43
N LEU A 30 -30.43 -13.86 -2.20
CA LEU A 30 -30.13 -13.68 -3.62
C LEU A 30 -31.41 -13.58 -4.44
N LEU A 31 -32.45 -14.39 -4.14
CA LEU A 31 -33.75 -14.29 -4.80
C LEU A 31 -34.38 -12.92 -4.58
N ASP A 32 -34.36 -12.39 -3.35
CA ASP A 32 -34.86 -11.06 -3.03
C ASP A 32 -34.07 -9.97 -3.79
N LEU A 33 -32.72 -10.06 -3.82
CA LEU A 33 -31.85 -9.11 -4.49
C LEU A 33 -32.11 -9.00 -5.99
N PHE A 34 -32.45 -10.14 -6.64
CA PHE A 34 -32.70 -10.22 -8.10
C PHE A 34 -34.19 -10.26 -8.45
N HIS A 35 -35.07 -10.06 -7.46
CA HIS A 35 -36.54 -10.10 -7.64
C HIS A 35 -37.03 -11.37 -8.31
N LEU A 36 -36.49 -12.53 -7.87
CA LEU A 36 -36.83 -13.85 -8.36
C LEU A 36 -37.76 -14.57 -7.36
N ASP A 37 -38.74 -15.29 -7.85
CA ASP A 37 -39.77 -16.01 -7.04
C ASP A 37 -39.52 -17.51 -7.03
N HIS A 38 -38.52 -18.01 -7.74
CA HIS A 38 -38.28 -19.43 -7.91
C HIS A 38 -36.78 -19.78 -7.92
N PHE A 39 -36.45 -20.89 -7.25
CA PHE A 39 -35.14 -21.50 -7.25
C PHE A 39 -35.23 -23.00 -7.38
N THR A 40 -34.39 -23.59 -8.21
CA THR A 40 -34.21 -25.03 -8.32
C THR A 40 -32.76 -25.37 -7.99
N LYS A 41 -32.58 -26.24 -6.99
CA LYS A 41 -31.23 -26.71 -6.60
C LYS A 41 -30.65 -27.57 -7.73
N GLU A 42 -29.39 -27.25 -8.11
CA GLU A 42 -28.60 -27.98 -9.08
C GLU A 42 -27.37 -28.57 -8.39
N GLU A 43 -26.91 -29.75 -8.84
CA GLU A 43 -25.65 -30.32 -8.36
C GLU A 43 -24.50 -29.60 -9.05
N MET A 44 -23.57 -29.10 -8.24
CA MET A 44 -22.36 -28.40 -8.70
C MET A 44 -21.10 -29.22 -8.37
N SER A 45 -20.14 -29.24 -9.27
CA SER A 45 -18.85 -29.96 -9.08
C SER A 45 -17.63 -29.11 -9.46
N GLU A 46 -17.84 -27.84 -9.83
CA GLU A 46 -16.74 -26.94 -10.17
C GLU A 46 -15.96 -26.51 -8.93
N GLU A 47 -14.65 -26.38 -9.08
CA GLU A 47 -13.77 -25.79 -8.05
C GLU A 47 -13.23 -24.47 -8.58
N LEU A 48 -13.56 -23.36 -7.91
CA LEU A 48 -13.16 -22.01 -8.31
C LEU A 48 -12.36 -21.35 -7.19
N GLU A 49 -11.24 -20.71 -7.54
CA GLU A 49 -10.47 -19.90 -6.59
C GLU A 49 -11.13 -18.56 -6.27
N VAL A 50 -11.89 -18.00 -7.21
CA VAL A 50 -12.55 -16.69 -7.09
C VAL A 50 -13.92 -16.70 -7.74
N ALA A 51 -14.84 -15.90 -7.22
CA ALA A 51 -16.20 -15.80 -7.73
C ALA A 51 -16.36 -14.89 -8.96
N THR A 52 -15.28 -14.36 -9.52
CA THR A 52 -15.34 -13.28 -10.52
C THR A 52 -16.21 -13.61 -11.72
N ASP A 53 -16.05 -14.80 -12.33
CA ASP A 53 -16.81 -15.17 -13.53
C ASP A 53 -18.29 -15.29 -13.24
N ILE A 54 -18.65 -15.87 -12.09
CA ILE A 54 -20.06 -15.98 -11.65
C ILE A 54 -20.64 -14.57 -11.44
N LEU A 55 -19.89 -13.69 -10.77
CA LEU A 55 -20.31 -12.33 -10.50
C LEU A 55 -20.49 -11.51 -11.77
N GLU A 56 -19.60 -11.64 -12.76
CA GLU A 56 -19.73 -10.93 -14.03
C GLU A 56 -21.00 -11.36 -14.79
N GLU A 57 -21.32 -12.67 -14.83
CA GLU A 57 -22.56 -13.17 -15.42
C GLU A 57 -23.81 -12.64 -14.69
N MET A 58 -23.77 -12.58 -13.34
CA MET A 58 -24.85 -12.03 -12.53
C MET A 58 -25.02 -10.51 -12.72
N LEU A 59 -23.91 -9.78 -12.90
CA LEU A 59 -23.90 -8.34 -13.16
C LEU A 59 -24.43 -8.03 -14.57
N ASP A 60 -24.10 -8.85 -15.57
CA ASP A 60 -24.65 -8.73 -16.92
C ASP A 60 -26.17 -8.89 -16.93
N TYR A 61 -26.67 -9.87 -16.18
CA TYR A 61 -28.12 -10.02 -15.97
C TYR A 61 -28.72 -8.78 -15.28
N ALA A 62 -28.08 -8.26 -14.23
CA ALA A 62 -28.56 -7.05 -13.55
C ALA A 62 -28.61 -5.83 -14.47
N CYS A 63 -27.65 -5.70 -15.39
CA CYS A 63 -27.68 -4.65 -16.42
C CYS A 63 -28.82 -4.86 -17.43
N GLN A 64 -29.04 -6.11 -17.87
CA GLN A 64 -30.11 -6.43 -18.83
C GLN A 64 -31.52 -6.17 -18.27
N GLU A 65 -31.74 -6.51 -16.98
CA GLU A 65 -32.99 -6.25 -16.28
C GLU A 65 -33.14 -4.80 -15.81
N GLY A 66 -32.13 -3.96 -16.01
CA GLY A 66 -32.16 -2.53 -15.66
C GLY A 66 -32.03 -2.23 -14.17
N PHE A 67 -31.49 -3.17 -13.37
CA PHE A 67 -31.21 -2.92 -11.94
C PHE A 67 -30.05 -1.97 -11.73
N ILE A 68 -29.08 -1.98 -12.65
CA ILE A 68 -27.91 -1.13 -12.65
C ILE A 68 -27.56 -0.66 -14.06
N GLU A 69 -26.86 0.49 -14.18
CA GLU A 69 -26.23 0.90 -15.42
C GLU A 69 -24.93 0.10 -15.66
N ASN A 70 -24.61 -0.18 -16.92
CA ASN A 70 -23.36 -0.89 -17.26
C ASN A 70 -22.15 0.04 -17.19
N ASN A 71 -21.75 0.41 -15.97
CA ASN A 71 -20.54 1.16 -15.67
C ASN A 71 -19.80 0.55 -14.48
N ILE A 72 -18.51 0.84 -14.35
CA ILE A 72 -17.64 0.21 -13.36
C ILE A 72 -18.14 0.47 -11.93
N THR A 73 -18.58 1.68 -11.62
CA THR A 73 -19.00 2.03 -10.25
C THR A 73 -20.24 1.27 -9.85
N GLU A 74 -21.28 1.21 -10.68
CA GLU A 74 -22.53 0.49 -10.34
C GLU A 74 -22.32 -1.02 -10.29
N ARG A 75 -21.53 -1.58 -11.22
CA ARG A 75 -21.12 -2.99 -11.15
C ARG A 75 -20.38 -3.29 -9.83
N ASP A 76 -19.42 -2.47 -9.42
CA ASP A 76 -18.68 -2.63 -8.17
C ASP A 76 -19.54 -2.48 -6.91
N LEU A 77 -20.56 -1.63 -6.95
CA LEU A 77 -21.53 -1.50 -5.87
C LEU A 77 -22.43 -2.73 -5.78
N PHE A 78 -22.88 -3.26 -6.92
CA PHE A 78 -23.84 -4.36 -6.97
C PHE A 78 -23.18 -5.71 -6.68
N ASP A 79 -21.98 -5.98 -7.19
CA ASP A 79 -21.26 -7.23 -6.87
C ASP A 79 -21.00 -7.36 -5.36
N THR A 80 -20.72 -6.24 -4.71
CA THR A 80 -20.54 -6.21 -3.24
C THR A 80 -21.85 -6.53 -2.51
N ARG A 81 -23.02 -6.14 -3.05
CA ARG A 81 -24.32 -6.54 -2.54
C ARG A 81 -24.59 -8.03 -2.73
N ILE A 82 -24.22 -8.57 -3.91
CA ILE A 82 -24.34 -10.02 -4.18
C ILE A 82 -23.51 -10.80 -3.15
N MET A 83 -22.23 -10.46 -3.01
CA MET A 83 -21.35 -11.14 -2.06
C MET A 83 -21.79 -10.98 -0.61
N ASN A 84 -22.45 -9.87 -0.26
CA ASN A 84 -22.98 -9.69 1.11
C ASN A 84 -24.02 -10.74 1.50
N CYS A 85 -24.71 -11.37 0.53
CA CYS A 85 -25.65 -12.45 0.81
C CYS A 85 -24.97 -13.71 1.38
N LEU A 86 -23.66 -13.86 1.13
CA LEU A 86 -22.85 -14.99 1.59
C LEU A 86 -21.90 -14.64 2.74
N MET A 87 -21.86 -13.38 3.16
CA MET A 87 -20.85 -12.95 4.13
C MET A 87 -21.16 -13.37 5.57
N PRO A 88 -20.22 -14.03 6.28
CA PRO A 88 -20.37 -14.27 7.70
C PRO A 88 -20.45 -12.93 8.46
N ARG A 89 -21.17 -12.92 9.57
CA ARG A 89 -21.32 -11.72 10.40
C ARG A 89 -19.96 -11.31 11.01
N PRO A 90 -19.74 -10.00 11.27
CA PRO A 90 -18.48 -9.54 11.87
C PRO A 90 -18.06 -10.29 13.14
N ARG A 91 -19.04 -10.66 14.00
CA ARG A 91 -18.78 -11.42 15.22
C ARG A 91 -18.21 -12.81 14.93
N GLU A 92 -18.73 -13.51 13.93
CA GLU A 92 -18.27 -14.85 13.52
C GLU A 92 -16.84 -14.79 13.00
N VAL A 93 -16.55 -13.85 12.09
CA VAL A 93 -15.20 -13.63 11.57
C VAL A 93 -14.18 -13.33 12.68
N ILE A 94 -14.56 -12.46 13.63
CA ILE A 94 -13.69 -12.11 14.78
C ILE A 94 -13.48 -13.33 15.69
N GLN A 95 -14.50 -14.13 15.91
CA GLN A 95 -14.40 -15.31 16.75
C GLN A 95 -13.50 -16.38 16.11
N THR A 96 -13.73 -16.69 14.85
CA THR A 96 -12.92 -17.66 14.08
C THR A 96 -11.46 -17.22 14.01
N PHE A 97 -11.22 -15.92 13.75
CA PHE A 97 -9.87 -15.37 13.78
C PHE A 97 -9.18 -15.59 15.14
N LYS A 98 -9.90 -15.34 16.25
CA LYS A 98 -9.37 -15.54 17.62
C LYS A 98 -9.09 -17.01 17.93
N GLU A 99 -9.91 -17.93 17.43
CA GLU A 99 -9.70 -19.37 17.60
C GLU A 99 -8.42 -19.82 16.89
N TYR A 100 -8.25 -19.46 15.62
CA TYR A 100 -7.01 -19.72 14.89
C TYR A 100 -5.80 -19.04 15.52
N TYR A 101 -5.96 -17.81 16.03
CA TYR A 101 -4.87 -17.08 16.68
C TYR A 101 -4.36 -17.78 17.96
N LYS A 102 -5.21 -18.50 18.69
CA LYS A 102 -4.78 -19.29 19.85
C LYS A 102 -3.87 -20.45 19.46
N GLU A 103 -4.02 -20.97 18.25
CA GLU A 103 -3.19 -22.06 17.72
C GLU A 103 -1.90 -21.49 17.11
N ASP A 104 -2.04 -20.58 16.17
CA ASP A 104 -0.94 -19.93 15.44
C ASP A 104 -1.42 -18.62 14.82
N SER A 105 -0.69 -17.52 15.05
CA SER A 105 -0.97 -16.23 14.43
C SER A 105 -0.96 -16.28 12.89
N LYS A 106 -0.17 -17.17 12.27
CA LYS A 106 -0.15 -17.37 10.81
C LYS A 106 -1.45 -17.99 10.29
N LYS A 107 -2.03 -18.93 11.04
CA LYS A 107 -3.34 -19.50 10.68
C LYS A 107 -4.43 -18.44 10.71
N ALA A 108 -4.40 -17.57 11.71
CA ALA A 108 -5.38 -16.49 11.84
C ALA A 108 -5.29 -15.48 10.69
N THR A 109 -4.08 -15.02 10.36
CA THR A 109 -3.87 -14.07 9.26
C THR A 109 -4.21 -14.70 7.91
N LYS A 110 -3.84 -15.98 7.70
CA LYS A 110 -4.21 -16.71 6.48
C LYS A 110 -5.73 -16.83 6.33
N TYR A 111 -6.45 -17.25 7.37
CA TYR A 111 -7.91 -17.32 7.35
C TYR A 111 -8.53 -15.98 6.92
N PHE A 112 -8.07 -14.88 7.52
CA PHE A 112 -8.64 -13.56 7.24
C PHE A 112 -8.25 -13.05 5.85
N TYR A 113 -7.09 -13.42 5.34
CA TYR A 113 -6.67 -13.11 3.98
C TYR A 113 -7.47 -13.90 2.94
N ASP A 114 -7.63 -15.21 3.15
CA ASP A 114 -8.44 -16.09 2.30
C ASP A 114 -9.90 -15.61 2.25
N LEU A 115 -10.49 -15.25 3.39
CA LEU A 115 -11.81 -14.63 3.48
C LEU A 115 -11.89 -13.34 2.64
N SER A 116 -10.86 -12.50 2.69
CA SER A 116 -10.83 -11.24 1.96
C SER A 116 -10.75 -11.43 0.44
N ILE A 117 -10.15 -12.54 -0.02
CA ILE A 117 -10.14 -12.95 -1.43
C ILE A 117 -11.48 -13.57 -1.82
N ALA A 118 -11.94 -14.58 -1.07
CA ALA A 118 -13.18 -15.32 -1.37
C ALA A 118 -14.40 -14.38 -1.38
N SER A 119 -14.43 -13.39 -0.50
CA SER A 119 -15.50 -12.38 -0.47
C SER A 119 -15.47 -11.37 -1.62
N ASN A 120 -14.52 -11.47 -2.56
CA ASN A 120 -14.26 -10.48 -3.61
C ASN A 120 -13.99 -9.06 -3.08
N TYR A 121 -13.65 -8.93 -1.78
CA TYR A 121 -13.15 -7.65 -1.24
C TYR A 121 -11.77 -7.33 -1.82
N ILE A 122 -10.89 -8.33 -1.90
CA ILE A 122 -9.70 -8.31 -2.74
C ILE A 122 -10.10 -8.87 -4.10
N ARG A 123 -10.16 -8.00 -5.11
CA ARG A 123 -10.49 -8.38 -6.49
C ARG A 123 -9.26 -9.00 -7.17
N LYS A 124 -9.00 -10.28 -6.86
CA LYS A 124 -7.77 -10.99 -7.30
C LYS A 124 -7.55 -10.90 -8.80
N THR A 125 -8.59 -11.09 -9.60
CA THR A 125 -8.50 -10.97 -11.07
C THR A 125 -8.09 -9.58 -11.57
N ARG A 126 -8.31 -8.51 -10.79
CA ARG A 126 -7.80 -7.17 -11.10
C ARG A 126 -6.37 -6.99 -10.62
N THR A 127 -6.03 -7.48 -9.41
CA THR A 127 -4.67 -7.35 -8.86
C THR A 127 -3.64 -8.20 -9.60
N ASP A 128 -4.06 -9.33 -10.17
CA ASP A 128 -3.20 -10.22 -10.96
C ASP A 128 -2.82 -9.62 -12.33
N LYS A 129 -3.54 -8.59 -12.79
CA LYS A 129 -3.19 -7.84 -14.01
C LYS A 129 -2.02 -6.89 -13.82
N ASN A 130 -1.63 -6.59 -12.58
CA ASN A 130 -0.50 -5.71 -12.29
C ASN A 130 0.78 -6.24 -12.93
N ILE A 131 1.51 -5.36 -13.60
CA ILE A 131 2.82 -5.70 -14.16
C ILE A 131 3.84 -5.57 -13.03
N ARG A 132 4.57 -6.65 -12.75
CA ARG A 132 5.58 -6.69 -11.69
C ARG A 132 6.88 -7.24 -12.24
N PHE A 133 7.99 -6.59 -11.88
CA PHE A 133 9.33 -7.10 -12.14
C PHE A 133 10.31 -6.58 -11.10
N LYS A 134 11.45 -7.26 -10.98
CA LYS A 134 12.55 -6.93 -10.11
C LYS A 134 13.79 -6.67 -10.96
N GLN A 135 14.52 -5.61 -10.64
CA GLN A 135 15.73 -5.23 -11.35
C GLN A 135 16.82 -4.85 -10.34
N PHE A 136 18.01 -5.41 -10.51
CA PHE A 136 19.18 -5.05 -9.71
C PHE A 136 19.73 -3.68 -10.14
N TYR A 137 20.03 -2.84 -9.15
CA TYR A 137 20.66 -1.54 -9.36
C TYR A 137 21.65 -1.23 -8.22
N LYS A 138 22.28 -0.05 -8.22
CA LYS A 138 23.37 0.32 -7.31
C LYS A 138 23.13 0.18 -5.80
N TYR A 139 21.88 0.08 -5.37
CA TYR A 139 21.50 -0.13 -3.96
C TYR A 139 21.01 -1.55 -3.67
N GLY A 140 21.07 -2.45 -4.64
CA GLY A 140 20.50 -3.79 -4.59
C GLY A 140 19.29 -3.92 -5.50
N ASP A 141 18.47 -4.91 -5.23
CA ASP A 141 17.24 -5.14 -5.98
C ASP A 141 16.23 -4.01 -5.72
N ILE A 142 15.54 -3.60 -6.79
CA ILE A 142 14.41 -2.68 -6.73
C ILE A 142 13.23 -3.37 -7.40
N GLU A 143 12.06 -3.26 -6.79
CA GLU A 143 10.84 -3.86 -7.31
C GLU A 143 9.94 -2.79 -7.94
N ILE A 144 9.43 -3.09 -9.13
CA ILE A 144 8.55 -2.19 -9.88
C ILE A 144 7.19 -2.86 -10.04
N THR A 145 6.14 -2.15 -9.66
CA THR A 145 4.75 -2.53 -9.92
C THR A 145 4.07 -1.42 -10.70
N ILE A 146 3.59 -1.71 -11.92
CA ILE A 146 2.64 -0.86 -12.62
C ILE A 146 1.25 -1.32 -12.21
N ASN A 147 0.54 -0.45 -11.47
CA ASN A 147 -0.72 -0.80 -10.84
C ASN A 147 -1.89 -0.67 -11.81
N LEU A 148 -2.40 -1.80 -12.29
CA LEU A 148 -3.57 -1.88 -13.16
C LEU A 148 -4.87 -2.24 -12.41
N SER A 149 -4.80 -2.47 -11.10
CA SER A 149 -5.94 -2.91 -10.29
C SER A 149 -6.94 -1.80 -9.95
N LYS A 150 -6.53 -0.53 -10.09
CA LYS A 150 -7.38 0.62 -9.85
C LYS A 150 -8.03 1.04 -11.17
N PRO A 151 -9.33 0.76 -11.38
CA PRO A 151 -10.01 1.13 -12.61
C PRO A 151 -10.06 2.66 -12.75
N GLU A 152 -9.86 3.14 -13.98
CA GLU A 152 -10.09 4.54 -14.34
C GLU A 152 -11.60 4.77 -14.47
N LYS A 153 -12.10 5.80 -13.79
CA LYS A 153 -13.52 6.20 -13.88
C LYS A 153 -13.79 6.93 -15.18
N ASP A 154 -14.92 6.61 -15.83
CA ASP A 154 -15.44 7.35 -16.95
C ASP A 154 -15.68 8.84 -16.55
N PRO A 155 -15.46 9.83 -17.45
CA PRO A 155 -15.77 11.23 -17.20
C PRO A 155 -17.21 11.47 -16.71
N LYS A 156 -18.20 10.69 -17.18
CA LYS A 156 -19.59 10.76 -16.72
C LYS A 156 -19.73 10.32 -15.26
N GLU A 157 -19.04 9.25 -14.84
CA GLU A 157 -19.01 8.80 -13.44
C GLU A 157 -18.39 9.86 -12.53
N ILE A 158 -17.30 10.51 -12.99
CA ILE A 158 -16.65 11.61 -12.27
C ILE A 158 -17.62 12.80 -12.11
N MET A 159 -18.40 13.14 -13.14
CA MET A 159 -19.42 14.19 -13.06
C MET A 159 -20.54 13.81 -12.09
N LYS A 160 -21.07 12.57 -12.17
CA LYS A 160 -22.12 12.04 -11.29
C LYS A 160 -21.63 12.06 -9.82
N ALA A 161 -20.37 11.69 -9.58
CA ALA A 161 -19.74 11.75 -8.26
C ALA A 161 -19.71 13.17 -7.67
N LYS A 162 -19.44 14.20 -8.48
CA LYS A 162 -19.43 15.61 -8.04
C LYS A 162 -20.81 16.15 -7.62
N THR A 163 -21.90 15.55 -8.09
CA THR A 163 -23.26 15.98 -7.74
C THR A 163 -23.76 15.41 -6.42
N ILE A 164 -23.09 14.35 -5.90
CA ILE A 164 -23.48 13.71 -4.66
C ILE A 164 -22.87 14.46 -3.47
N LYS A 165 -23.73 14.92 -2.57
CA LYS A 165 -23.32 15.59 -1.33
C LYS A 165 -22.57 14.61 -0.44
N ALA A 166 -21.38 14.96 0.01
CA ALA A 166 -20.63 14.16 0.98
C ALA A 166 -21.43 14.03 2.28
N SER A 167 -21.74 12.80 2.67
CA SER A 167 -22.54 12.52 3.87
C SER A 167 -21.77 12.69 5.18
N GLY A 168 -20.42 12.65 5.12
CA GLY A 168 -19.57 12.58 6.30
C GLY A 168 -19.63 11.25 7.07
N TYR A 169 -20.28 10.22 6.48
CA TYR A 169 -20.36 8.87 7.01
C TYR A 169 -20.20 7.83 5.88
N PRO A 170 -19.21 6.95 5.99
CA PRO A 170 -18.03 7.02 6.89
C PRO A 170 -17.20 8.29 6.64
N LYS A 171 -16.46 8.76 7.65
CA LYS A 171 -15.62 9.98 7.50
C LYS A 171 -14.47 9.81 6.52
N CYS A 172 -13.87 8.60 6.46
CA CYS A 172 -12.82 8.25 5.50
C CYS A 172 -12.81 6.75 5.21
N LEU A 173 -11.95 6.31 4.28
CA LEU A 173 -11.82 4.90 3.86
C LEU A 173 -11.31 3.96 4.96
N LEU A 174 -10.73 4.48 6.05
CA LEU A 174 -10.18 3.69 7.17
C LEU A 174 -11.08 3.67 8.40
N CYS A 175 -12.23 4.36 8.39
CA CYS A 175 -13.15 4.32 9.53
C CYS A 175 -13.80 2.95 9.68
N LYS A 176 -13.98 2.47 10.93
CA LYS A 176 -14.67 1.20 11.23
C LYS A 176 -16.11 1.16 10.71
N GLU A 177 -16.73 2.31 10.52
CA GLU A 177 -18.06 2.50 9.94
C GLU A 177 -18.16 2.04 8.48
N ASN A 178 -17.04 1.73 7.84
CA ASN A 178 -17.03 1.12 6.51
C ASN A 178 -17.59 -0.31 6.50
N VAL A 179 -17.51 -1.05 7.61
CA VAL A 179 -17.99 -2.44 7.66
C VAL A 179 -19.48 -2.51 7.37
N GLY A 180 -19.85 -3.15 6.28
CA GLY A 180 -21.24 -3.28 5.83
C GLY A 180 -21.79 -2.04 5.08
N PHE A 181 -20.99 -1.00 4.85
CA PHE A 181 -21.45 0.19 4.13
C PHE A 181 -21.72 -0.09 2.65
N ALA A 182 -22.90 0.29 2.17
CA ALA A 182 -23.32 0.00 0.80
C ALA A 182 -22.50 0.73 -0.28
N GLY A 183 -21.85 1.82 0.08
CA GLY A 183 -21.12 2.65 -0.88
C GLY A 183 -22.01 3.58 -1.69
N ASN A 184 -21.38 4.37 -2.55
CA ASN A 184 -21.98 5.24 -3.53
C ASN A 184 -20.91 5.68 -4.56
N PHE A 185 -21.24 6.57 -5.50
CA PHE A 185 -20.27 7.05 -6.50
C PHE A 185 -19.01 7.72 -5.94
N ASN A 186 -19.08 8.26 -4.70
CA ASN A 186 -17.96 8.92 -4.02
C ASN A 186 -17.25 8.04 -2.99
N HIS A 187 -17.84 6.91 -2.60
CA HIS A 187 -17.30 6.04 -1.57
C HIS A 187 -17.53 4.57 -1.97
N PRO A 188 -16.47 3.73 -1.98
CA PRO A 188 -16.61 2.34 -2.41
C PRO A 188 -17.54 1.56 -1.49
N ALA A 189 -18.24 0.56 -2.06
CA ALA A 189 -18.99 -0.40 -1.29
C ALA A 189 -18.08 -1.24 -0.38
N ARG A 190 -18.57 -1.58 0.80
CA ARG A 190 -17.86 -2.31 1.85
C ARG A 190 -18.74 -3.36 2.54
N GLN A 191 -19.81 -3.83 1.87
CA GLN A 191 -20.70 -4.82 2.47
C GLN A 191 -20.03 -6.20 2.66
N ASN A 192 -19.06 -6.52 1.80
CA ASN A 192 -18.17 -7.68 1.88
C ASN A 192 -16.90 -7.45 2.70
N HIS A 193 -16.72 -6.27 3.29
CA HIS A 193 -15.56 -5.91 4.09
C HIS A 193 -15.73 -6.32 5.56
N ARG A 194 -14.66 -6.86 6.15
CA ARG A 194 -14.57 -7.21 7.58
C ARG A 194 -13.27 -6.66 8.17
N ILE A 195 -13.26 -6.48 9.49
CA ILE A 195 -12.11 -5.96 10.24
C ILE A 195 -11.91 -6.78 11.51
N ILE A 196 -10.66 -6.90 11.96
CA ILE A 196 -10.27 -7.61 13.18
C ILE A 196 -9.82 -6.60 14.23
N PRO A 197 -10.44 -6.57 15.43
CA PRO A 197 -10.00 -5.70 16.51
C PRO A 197 -8.68 -6.20 17.12
N LEU A 198 -7.74 -5.27 17.32
CA LEU A 198 -6.45 -5.50 17.94
C LEU A 198 -6.24 -4.52 19.09
N MET A 199 -5.43 -4.94 20.09
CA MET A 199 -4.95 -4.05 21.14
C MET A 199 -3.46 -3.81 20.96
N LEU A 200 -3.06 -2.58 20.66
CA LEU A 200 -1.67 -2.18 20.50
C LEU A 200 -1.32 -1.12 21.55
N ASN A 201 -0.34 -1.42 22.41
CA ASN A 201 0.08 -0.52 23.47
C ASN A 201 -1.09 0.04 24.33
N GLY A 202 -2.11 -0.78 24.61
CA GLY A 202 -3.29 -0.38 25.40
C GLY A 202 -4.36 0.39 24.61
N TYR A 203 -4.16 0.69 23.35
CA TYR A 203 -5.13 1.35 22.47
C TYR A 203 -5.79 0.38 21.52
N ARG A 204 -7.03 0.64 21.14
CA ARG A 204 -7.79 -0.18 20.22
C ARG A 204 -7.53 0.24 18.78
N TYR A 205 -7.12 -0.72 17.98
CA TYR A 205 -6.93 -0.64 16.53
C TYR A 205 -7.75 -1.71 15.83
N TYR A 206 -7.86 -1.60 14.52
CA TYR A 206 -8.46 -2.63 13.68
C TYR A 206 -7.53 -2.97 12.54
N MET A 207 -7.51 -4.25 12.16
CA MET A 207 -6.79 -4.76 11.01
C MET A 207 -7.76 -4.99 9.86
N GLN A 208 -7.39 -4.56 8.67
CA GLN A 208 -8.01 -4.91 7.39
C GLN A 208 -6.93 -5.19 6.36
N TYR A 209 -7.22 -5.99 5.34
CA TYR A 209 -6.36 -6.08 4.18
C TYR A 209 -6.62 -4.94 3.20
N SER A 210 -5.59 -4.57 2.43
CA SER A 210 -5.74 -3.60 1.36
C SER A 210 -6.32 -4.28 0.13
N PRO A 211 -7.40 -3.75 -0.46
CA PRO A 211 -7.97 -4.34 -1.67
C PRO A 211 -7.06 -4.21 -2.91
N TYR A 212 -6.00 -3.40 -2.82
CA TYR A 212 -5.07 -3.18 -3.93
C TYR A 212 -3.90 -4.16 -3.96
N VAL A 213 -3.61 -4.87 -2.87
CA VAL A 213 -2.56 -5.89 -2.75
C VAL A 213 -1.27 -5.48 -3.45
N TYR A 214 -0.65 -4.40 -2.98
CA TYR A 214 0.64 -3.96 -3.53
C TYR A 214 1.74 -5.00 -3.30
N TYR A 215 1.64 -5.78 -2.22
CA TYR A 215 2.50 -6.90 -1.87
C TYR A 215 1.69 -7.95 -1.09
N ASN A 216 2.28 -9.13 -0.84
CA ASN A 216 1.57 -10.24 -0.20
C ASN A 216 1.04 -9.87 1.18
N GLU A 217 -0.23 -10.19 1.41
CA GLU A 217 -0.94 -9.93 2.68
C GLU A 217 -0.85 -8.46 3.14
N HIS A 218 -0.83 -7.50 2.19
CA HIS A 218 -0.80 -6.07 2.49
C HIS A 218 -1.99 -5.69 3.36
N CYS A 219 -1.73 -5.33 4.62
CA CYS A 219 -2.74 -4.94 5.60
C CYS A 219 -2.57 -3.49 6.06
N ILE A 220 -3.67 -2.94 6.56
CA ILE A 220 -3.73 -1.62 7.18
C ILE A 220 -4.24 -1.81 8.61
N ILE A 221 -3.51 -1.25 9.58
CA ILE A 221 -3.85 -1.25 10.99
C ILE A 221 -4.23 0.16 11.35
N PHE A 222 -5.50 0.43 11.61
CA PHE A 222 -6.00 1.79 11.82
C PHE A 222 -6.61 1.96 13.22
N ASN A 223 -6.46 3.18 13.75
CA ASN A 223 -6.98 3.53 15.07
C ASN A 223 -8.51 3.47 15.11
N GLU A 224 -9.08 3.05 16.21
CA GLU A 224 -10.54 3.06 16.41
C GLU A 224 -11.15 4.44 16.21
N ASN A 225 -10.44 5.48 16.63
CA ASN A 225 -10.86 6.86 16.52
C ASN A 225 -10.31 7.51 15.26
N HIS A 226 -11.15 8.31 14.59
CA HIS A 226 -10.73 9.12 13.47
C HIS A 226 -9.95 10.34 13.99
N GLN A 227 -8.65 10.16 14.18
CA GLN A 227 -7.72 11.16 14.67
C GLN A 227 -6.50 11.27 13.76
N PRO A 228 -5.86 12.44 13.64
CA PRO A 228 -4.69 12.62 12.78
C PRO A 228 -3.53 11.72 13.17
N MET A 229 -2.69 11.38 12.18
CA MET A 229 -1.42 10.71 12.40
C MET A 229 -0.46 11.62 13.15
N VAL A 230 0.28 11.03 14.10
CA VAL A 230 1.37 11.70 14.82
C VAL A 230 2.45 10.67 15.11
N ILE A 231 3.68 10.94 14.65
CA ILE A 231 4.83 10.10 15.00
C ILE A 231 5.31 10.49 16.40
N ASN A 232 5.16 9.55 17.34
CA ASN A 232 5.52 9.73 18.74
C ASN A 232 5.80 8.38 19.42
N GLU A 233 5.97 8.37 20.75
CA GLU A 233 6.23 7.15 21.52
C GLU A 233 5.16 6.06 21.29
N ASN A 234 3.88 6.44 21.23
CA ASN A 234 2.81 5.46 20.99
C ASN A 234 2.95 4.79 19.62
N THR A 235 3.42 5.52 18.60
CA THR A 235 3.72 4.95 17.28
C THR A 235 4.73 3.81 17.41
N PHE A 236 5.91 4.07 18.00
CA PHE A 236 6.95 3.04 18.14
C PHE A 236 6.46 1.85 18.98
N ARG A 237 5.84 2.10 20.14
CA ARG A 237 5.28 1.04 20.98
C ARG A 237 4.22 0.20 20.27
N SER A 238 3.37 0.82 19.45
CA SER A 238 2.34 0.12 18.68
C SER A 238 2.93 -0.77 17.59
N LEU A 239 3.99 -0.30 16.88
CA LEU A 239 4.71 -1.10 15.90
C LEU A 239 5.29 -2.38 16.53
N PHE A 240 6.00 -2.25 17.65
CA PHE A 240 6.55 -3.42 18.37
C PHE A 240 5.44 -4.31 18.93
N SER A 241 4.37 -3.73 19.49
CA SER A 241 3.22 -4.50 20.00
C SER A 241 2.56 -5.36 18.92
N PHE A 242 2.46 -4.85 17.71
CA PHE A 242 1.94 -5.62 16.56
C PHE A 242 2.88 -6.74 16.14
N VAL A 243 4.18 -6.45 15.96
CA VAL A 243 5.18 -7.45 15.53
C VAL A 243 5.37 -8.55 16.60
N LYS A 244 5.14 -8.25 17.89
CA LYS A 244 5.06 -9.27 18.94
C LYS A 244 3.88 -10.23 18.74
N GLN A 245 2.73 -9.71 18.33
CA GLN A 245 1.51 -10.50 18.09
C GLN A 245 1.58 -11.26 16.75
N PHE A 246 2.19 -10.66 15.73
CA PHE A 246 2.32 -11.21 14.37
C PHE A 246 3.78 -11.18 13.90
N PRO A 247 4.65 -12.07 14.44
CA PRO A 247 6.09 -12.02 14.20
C PRO A 247 6.51 -12.35 12.76
N HIS A 248 5.59 -12.84 11.94
CA HIS A 248 5.79 -13.10 10.50
C HIS A 248 5.45 -11.88 9.63
N TYR A 249 4.93 -10.78 10.22
CA TYR A 249 4.63 -9.53 9.53
C TYR A 249 5.66 -8.46 9.86
N MET A 250 5.83 -7.54 8.91
CA MET A 250 6.36 -6.21 9.19
C MET A 250 5.22 -5.24 9.47
N LEU A 251 5.49 -4.15 10.17
CA LEU A 251 4.60 -3.00 10.31
C LEU A 251 5.40 -1.71 10.26
N GLY A 252 4.90 -0.72 9.53
CA GLY A 252 5.49 0.60 9.47
C GLY A 252 4.44 1.71 9.43
N SER A 253 4.87 2.93 9.71
CA SER A 253 4.05 4.14 9.62
C SER A 253 4.51 5.02 8.46
N ASN A 254 3.58 5.58 7.71
CA ASN A 254 3.90 6.75 6.91
C ASN A 254 4.34 7.91 7.82
N ALA A 255 5.09 8.85 7.26
CA ALA A 255 5.37 10.11 7.92
C ALA A 255 4.08 10.90 8.19
N ASP A 256 4.05 11.67 9.28
CA ASP A 256 2.88 12.44 9.74
C ASP A 256 2.78 13.86 9.13
N LEU A 257 3.66 14.21 8.21
CA LEU A 257 3.66 15.49 7.53
C LEU A 257 3.23 15.37 6.07
N PRO A 258 2.54 16.37 5.49
CA PRO A 258 2.22 16.40 4.07
C PRO A 258 3.49 16.35 3.21
N ILE A 259 3.34 16.03 1.91
CA ILE A 259 4.43 15.92 0.93
C ILE A 259 5.27 14.64 1.11
N VAL A 260 5.60 14.26 2.34
CA VAL A 260 6.43 13.08 2.67
C VAL A 260 5.64 11.97 3.37
N GLY A 261 4.36 12.20 3.65
CA GLY A 261 3.43 11.23 4.24
C GLY A 261 2.58 10.49 3.21
N GLY A 262 1.73 9.59 3.70
CA GLY A 262 0.72 8.91 2.90
C GLY A 262 -0.45 9.83 2.51
N SER A 263 -1.40 9.27 1.75
CA SER A 263 -2.58 10.01 1.26
C SER A 263 -3.63 10.32 2.35
N ILE A 264 -3.64 9.59 3.47
CA ILE A 264 -4.60 9.75 4.55
C ILE A 264 -3.85 10.12 5.84
N LEU A 265 -3.65 11.41 6.08
CA LEU A 265 -3.01 11.92 7.31
C LEU A 265 -4.02 12.20 8.42
N THR A 266 -5.31 12.24 8.10
CA THR A 266 -6.39 12.58 9.04
C THR A 266 -6.85 11.42 9.90
N HIS A 267 -6.40 10.20 9.60
CA HIS A 267 -6.73 9.01 10.37
C HIS A 267 -5.46 8.20 10.66
N ASP A 268 -5.11 8.09 11.93
CA ASP A 268 -3.94 7.37 12.42
C ASP A 268 -3.99 5.90 12.00
N HIS A 269 -2.95 5.47 11.26
CA HIS A 269 -2.87 4.11 10.73
C HIS A 269 -1.43 3.70 10.41
N PHE A 270 -1.22 2.38 10.39
CA PHE A 270 0.01 1.71 9.97
C PHE A 270 -0.25 0.83 8.75
N GLN A 271 0.80 0.49 8.02
CA GLN A 271 0.75 -0.49 6.94
C GLN A 271 1.70 -1.65 7.25
N GLY A 272 1.25 -2.86 7.01
CA GLY A 272 2.00 -4.08 7.28
C GLY A 272 1.69 -5.20 6.31
N GLY A 273 2.28 -6.35 6.55
CA GLY A 273 2.04 -7.55 5.76
C GLY A 273 3.17 -8.57 5.84
N HIS A 274 2.96 -9.70 5.20
CA HIS A 274 3.93 -10.79 5.09
C HIS A 274 4.74 -10.65 3.80
N TYR A 275 5.76 -9.79 3.84
CA TYR A 275 6.58 -9.49 2.67
C TYR A 275 8.00 -9.06 3.04
N ASN A 276 8.99 -9.48 2.25
CA ASN A 276 10.38 -9.05 2.38
C ASN A 276 10.67 -7.97 1.34
N PHE A 277 10.93 -6.77 1.82
CA PHE A 277 11.18 -5.63 0.95
C PHE A 277 12.66 -5.48 0.57
N PRO A 278 12.97 -4.87 -0.59
CA PRO A 278 14.35 -4.64 -1.04
C PRO A 278 15.26 -3.98 0.02
N ILE A 279 14.75 -3.02 0.79
CA ILE A 279 15.51 -2.35 1.86
C ILE A 279 16.10 -3.34 2.88
N GLU A 280 15.48 -4.51 3.08
CA GLU A 280 15.95 -5.50 4.05
C GLU A 280 17.32 -6.07 3.72
N GLU A 281 17.67 -6.08 2.43
CA GLU A 281 18.95 -6.56 1.90
C GLU A 281 19.94 -5.42 1.62
N ALA A 282 19.58 -4.16 1.98
CA ALA A 282 20.47 -3.02 1.82
C ALA A 282 21.78 -3.22 2.60
N THR A 283 22.90 -2.93 1.95
CA THR A 283 24.24 -3.00 2.57
C THR A 283 24.46 -1.88 3.59
N VAL A 284 25.42 -2.05 4.46
CA VAL A 284 25.77 -1.09 5.50
C VAL A 284 26.86 -0.16 5.01
N VAL A 285 26.69 1.14 5.20
CA VAL A 285 27.74 2.16 5.02
C VAL A 285 28.66 2.19 6.23
N LYS A 286 28.06 2.21 7.43
CA LYS A 286 28.79 2.36 8.69
C LYS A 286 27.98 1.76 9.85
N ASP A 287 28.65 0.97 10.67
CA ASP A 287 28.16 0.58 12.00
C ASP A 287 28.60 1.64 13.02
N ILE A 288 27.68 1.99 13.93
CA ILE A 288 27.87 3.03 14.93
C ILE A 288 27.64 2.45 16.32
N SER A 289 28.59 2.63 17.20
CA SER A 289 28.48 2.22 18.61
C SER A 289 28.21 3.46 19.46
N LEU A 290 27.18 3.41 20.29
CA LEU A 290 26.81 4.50 21.19
C LEU A 290 26.81 3.97 22.64
N ASP A 291 27.57 4.57 23.51
CA ASP A 291 27.67 4.16 24.94
C ASP A 291 26.33 4.18 25.65
N LYS A 292 25.42 5.08 25.24
CA LYS A 292 24.06 5.18 25.76
C LYS A 292 23.20 3.96 25.41
N TYR A 293 23.56 3.23 24.36
CA TYR A 293 22.76 2.13 23.78
C TYR A 293 23.63 0.88 23.52
N PRO A 294 24.25 0.28 24.55
CA PRO A 294 25.23 -0.79 24.38
C PRO A 294 24.65 -2.09 23.77
N ASP A 295 23.33 -2.32 23.92
CA ASP A 295 22.67 -3.54 23.42
C ASP A 295 22.14 -3.38 21.98
N LEU A 296 22.31 -2.22 21.37
CA LEU A 296 21.83 -1.94 20.02
C LEU A 296 22.92 -2.09 18.96
N GLN A 297 22.63 -2.83 17.91
CA GLN A 297 23.39 -2.79 16.67
C GLN A 297 22.79 -1.68 15.80
N ILE A 298 23.51 -0.58 15.64
CA ILE A 298 23.06 0.61 14.92
C ILE A 298 23.88 0.74 13.64
N SER A 299 23.22 0.87 12.49
CA SER A 299 23.88 0.93 11.19
C SER A 299 23.25 2.04 10.33
N VAL A 300 24.09 2.78 9.60
CA VAL A 300 23.66 3.63 8.48
C VAL A 300 23.64 2.77 7.22
N LEU A 301 22.51 2.75 6.53
CA LEU A 301 22.34 1.92 5.34
C LEU A 301 22.84 2.61 4.06
N ASN A 302 23.35 1.83 3.14
CA ASN A 302 23.56 2.22 1.74
C ASN A 302 22.23 2.12 1.00
N TRP A 303 21.40 3.13 1.17
CA TRP A 303 20.04 3.19 0.62
C TRP A 303 19.76 4.62 0.13
N PRO A 304 18.96 4.83 -0.94
CA PRO A 304 18.74 6.18 -1.48
C PRO A 304 18.06 7.13 -0.50
N LEU A 305 17.23 6.59 0.43
CA LEU A 305 16.67 7.38 1.52
C LEU A 305 17.50 7.17 2.80
N SER A 306 17.67 8.23 3.56
CA SER A 306 18.52 8.27 4.76
C SER A 306 17.95 7.39 5.87
N THR A 307 18.44 6.16 5.95
CA THR A 307 17.90 5.09 6.81
C THR A 307 18.90 4.68 7.89
N ILE A 308 18.45 4.73 9.14
CA ILE A 308 19.15 4.17 10.30
C ILE A 308 18.50 2.82 10.60
N ARG A 309 19.28 1.74 10.56
CA ARG A 309 18.84 0.41 10.97
C ARG A 309 19.29 0.09 12.38
N VAL A 310 18.37 -0.41 13.18
CA VAL A 310 18.65 -0.83 14.57
C VAL A 310 18.20 -2.26 14.75
N ARG A 311 19.06 -3.10 15.35
CA ARG A 311 18.78 -4.49 15.66
C ARG A 311 19.03 -4.78 17.14
N SER A 312 18.11 -5.49 17.79
CA SER A 312 18.27 -5.96 19.17
C SER A 312 17.17 -6.95 19.53
N THR A 313 17.37 -7.66 20.65
CA THR A 313 16.27 -8.34 21.36
C THR A 313 15.56 -7.42 22.35
N ASN A 314 16.16 -6.26 22.67
CA ASN A 314 15.68 -5.29 23.65
C ASN A 314 14.86 -4.18 22.98
N ASP A 315 13.56 -4.42 22.80
CA ASP A 315 12.66 -3.48 22.18
C ASP A 315 12.51 -2.14 22.95
N GLU A 316 12.61 -2.13 24.28
CA GLU A 316 12.55 -0.90 25.07
C GLU A 316 13.74 0.03 24.78
N GLN A 317 14.95 -0.51 24.62
CA GLN A 317 16.09 0.30 24.21
C GLN A 317 15.94 0.80 22.78
N MET A 318 15.40 -0.02 21.87
CA MET A 318 15.11 0.39 20.49
C MET A 318 14.09 1.54 20.45
N ILE A 319 13.03 1.47 21.26
CA ILE A 319 12.02 2.54 21.35
C ILE A 319 12.64 3.83 21.89
N ARG A 320 13.47 3.76 22.94
CA ARG A 320 14.18 4.93 23.48
C ARG A 320 15.10 5.55 22.43
N PHE A 321 15.86 4.73 21.71
CA PHE A 321 16.72 5.22 20.63
C PHE A 321 15.88 5.90 19.52
N ALA A 322 14.75 5.32 19.13
CA ALA A 322 13.87 5.91 18.13
C ALA A 322 13.30 7.27 18.59
N LEU A 323 12.95 7.39 19.87
CA LEU A 323 12.49 8.67 20.46
C LEU A 323 13.59 9.72 20.48
N ASP A 324 14.79 9.34 20.91
CA ASP A 324 15.93 10.28 20.91
C ASP A 324 16.30 10.70 19.49
N THR A 325 16.26 9.75 18.54
CA THR A 325 16.45 10.06 17.10
C THR A 325 15.39 11.04 16.60
N LEU A 326 14.11 10.79 16.91
CA LEU A 326 13.02 11.69 16.51
C LEU A 326 13.21 13.09 17.11
N ASN A 327 13.49 13.19 18.43
CA ASN A 327 13.65 14.45 19.13
C ASN A 327 14.85 15.26 18.60
N LYS A 328 15.97 14.61 18.34
CA LYS A 328 17.15 15.25 17.71
C LYS A 328 16.81 15.68 16.27
N TRP A 329 16.15 14.81 15.49
CA TRP A 329 15.81 15.08 14.09
C TRP A 329 14.83 16.23 13.93
N ILE A 330 13.78 16.30 14.76
CA ILE A 330 12.79 17.40 14.74
C ILE A 330 13.46 18.79 14.81
N ASN A 331 14.60 18.89 15.50
CA ASN A 331 15.32 20.15 15.72
C ASN A 331 16.59 20.28 14.88
N TYR A 332 16.92 19.29 14.05
CA TYR A 332 18.15 19.26 13.28
C TYR A 332 18.06 20.12 12.02
N SER A 333 19.04 21.00 11.83
CA SER A 333 19.23 21.75 10.60
C SER A 333 20.67 21.66 10.11
N HIS A 334 20.83 21.61 8.79
CA HIS A 334 22.13 21.64 8.11
C HIS A 334 22.00 22.43 6.81
N GLU A 335 22.32 23.74 6.88
CA GLU A 335 22.07 24.70 5.80
C GLU A 335 22.67 24.29 4.46
N LYS A 336 23.95 23.82 4.46
CA LYS A 336 24.62 23.38 3.23
C LYS A 336 23.94 22.21 2.50
N LEU A 337 23.20 21.40 3.23
CA LEU A 337 22.43 20.27 2.68
C LEU A 337 20.95 20.61 2.48
N ASP A 338 20.57 21.88 2.59
CA ASP A 338 19.17 22.33 2.51
C ASP A 338 18.22 21.71 3.55
N ILE A 339 18.76 21.09 4.60
CA ILE A 339 17.98 20.51 5.69
C ILE A 339 17.69 21.63 6.70
N ILE A 340 16.43 22.05 6.79
CA ILE A 340 15.94 23.04 7.73
C ILE A 340 14.80 22.44 8.55
N ALA A 341 14.92 22.48 9.88
CA ALA A 341 13.96 21.90 10.80
C ALA A 341 12.62 22.62 10.81
N TYR A 342 12.67 23.96 10.78
CA TYR A 342 11.48 24.82 10.88
C TYR A 342 11.56 25.99 9.91
N SER A 343 10.42 26.34 9.30
CA SER A 343 10.20 27.64 8.66
C SER A 343 9.14 28.37 9.49
N HIS A 344 9.55 29.45 10.18
CA HIS A 344 8.74 30.06 11.25
C HIS A 344 8.37 29.00 12.31
N GLU A 345 7.07 28.76 12.52
CA GLU A 345 6.56 27.75 13.45
C GLU A 345 6.27 26.39 12.82
N THR A 346 6.45 26.27 11.50
CA THR A 346 6.11 25.03 10.77
C THR A 346 7.28 24.06 10.80
N ARG A 347 7.05 22.89 11.40
CA ARG A 347 8.00 21.77 11.43
C ARG A 347 8.12 21.10 10.08
N HIS A 348 9.34 20.73 9.66
CA HIS A 348 9.61 20.03 8.41
C HIS A 348 10.15 18.62 8.59
N ASN A 349 10.83 18.34 9.68
CA ASN A 349 11.46 17.05 9.94
C ASN A 349 10.48 16.07 10.58
N THR A 350 10.48 14.82 10.08
CA THR A 350 9.72 13.69 10.62
C THR A 350 10.41 12.38 10.24
N ILE A 351 9.88 11.24 10.68
CA ILE A 351 10.43 9.90 10.43
C ILE A 351 9.36 8.98 9.85
N THR A 352 9.77 8.09 8.95
CA THR A 352 9.00 6.92 8.53
C THR A 352 9.59 5.69 9.22
N PRO A 353 9.00 5.17 10.32
CA PRO A 353 9.50 4.02 11.06
C PRO A 353 8.94 2.71 10.51
N ILE A 354 9.76 1.66 10.50
CA ILE A 354 9.40 0.31 10.06
C ILE A 354 9.97 -0.68 11.07
N VAL A 355 9.16 -1.65 11.51
CA VAL A 355 9.59 -2.70 12.46
C VAL A 355 9.23 -4.07 11.90
N ARG A 356 10.14 -5.02 12.06
CA ARG A 356 9.97 -6.44 11.73
C ARG A 356 10.80 -7.33 12.63
N LYS A 357 10.57 -8.62 12.55
CA LYS A 357 11.39 -9.62 13.22
C LYS A 357 12.18 -10.42 12.18
N LYS A 358 13.52 -10.45 12.30
CA LYS A 358 14.40 -11.14 11.38
C LYS A 358 15.49 -11.89 12.19
N ASN A 359 15.68 -13.18 11.92
CA ASN A 359 16.70 -14.01 12.58
C ASN A 359 16.67 -13.96 14.13
N GLY A 360 15.48 -13.93 14.72
CA GLY A 360 15.31 -13.89 16.18
C GLY A 360 15.42 -12.50 16.81
N LEU A 361 15.91 -11.48 16.07
CA LEU A 361 16.01 -10.09 16.53
C LEU A 361 14.82 -9.27 16.04
N TYR A 362 14.50 -8.21 16.76
CA TYR A 362 13.77 -7.09 16.16
C TYR A 362 14.72 -6.29 15.28
N GLU A 363 14.22 -5.86 14.15
CA GLU A 363 14.88 -4.95 13.24
C GLU A 363 13.96 -3.75 13.00
N MET A 364 14.48 -2.55 13.25
CA MET A 364 13.76 -1.30 13.04
C MET A 364 14.54 -0.41 12.08
N ASP A 365 13.89 0.05 11.03
CA ASP A 365 14.43 1.07 10.13
C ASP A 365 13.76 2.41 10.45
N LEU A 366 14.55 3.44 10.69
CA LEU A 366 14.13 4.82 10.88
C LEU A 366 14.55 5.62 9.66
N VAL A 367 13.60 5.96 8.79
CA VAL A 367 13.85 6.72 7.57
C VAL A 367 13.57 8.20 7.83
N LEU A 368 14.61 9.02 7.74
CA LEU A 368 14.51 10.47 7.99
C LEU A 368 13.83 11.17 6.81
N ARG A 369 12.88 12.04 7.10
CA ARG A 369 12.08 12.77 6.11
C ARG A 369 12.07 14.27 6.42
N ASN A 370 11.94 15.09 5.37
CA ASN A 370 11.77 16.54 5.49
C ASN A 370 10.82 17.02 4.37
N ASN A 371 9.80 17.80 4.72
CA ASN A 371 8.78 18.25 3.77
C ASN A 371 8.92 19.71 3.32
N ARG A 372 10.07 20.31 3.53
CA ARG A 372 10.28 21.72 3.16
C ARG A 372 10.17 21.92 1.65
N THR A 373 9.53 23.01 1.27
CA THR A 373 9.44 23.47 -0.11
C THR A 373 10.32 24.71 -0.34
N SER A 374 10.58 25.05 -1.60
CA SER A 374 11.23 26.29 -2.00
C SER A 374 10.64 26.78 -3.32
N GLU A 375 10.98 28.00 -3.75
CA GLU A 375 10.56 28.51 -5.06
C GLU A 375 11.02 27.60 -6.21
N LYS A 376 12.23 27.04 -6.09
CA LYS A 376 12.79 26.09 -7.05
C LYS A 376 12.10 24.72 -7.02
N TYR A 377 11.67 24.28 -5.84
CA TYR A 377 11.06 22.98 -5.58
C TYR A 377 9.73 23.15 -4.86
N PRO A 378 8.66 23.58 -5.56
CA PRO A 378 7.37 23.87 -4.94
C PRO A 378 6.65 22.62 -4.44
N ASP A 379 6.93 21.44 -5.02
CA ASP A 379 6.40 20.15 -4.59
C ASP A 379 7.19 19.51 -3.43
N GLY A 380 8.35 20.08 -3.06
CA GLY A 380 9.24 19.64 -1.99
C GLY A 380 10.70 19.54 -2.44
N ILE A 381 11.64 19.93 -1.57
CA ILE A 381 13.09 19.80 -1.84
C ILE A 381 13.49 18.32 -1.81
N PHE A 382 12.92 17.56 -0.87
CA PHE A 382 13.15 16.12 -0.68
C PHE A 382 11.91 15.33 -1.17
N HIS A 383 11.56 15.56 -2.43
CA HIS A 383 10.43 15.02 -3.15
C HIS A 383 10.83 14.77 -4.60
N PRO A 384 10.20 13.86 -5.36
CA PRO A 384 10.50 13.69 -6.79
C PRO A 384 10.49 15.02 -7.54
N HIS A 385 11.58 15.35 -8.21
CA HIS A 385 11.71 16.59 -8.96
C HIS A 385 10.99 16.54 -10.30
N GLN A 386 10.68 17.69 -10.88
CA GLN A 386 9.82 17.85 -12.05
C GLN A 386 10.26 17.02 -13.27
N ASN A 387 11.58 16.83 -13.47
CA ASN A 387 12.14 16.00 -14.54
C ASN A 387 11.77 14.52 -14.43
N LEU A 388 11.36 14.04 -13.25
CA LEU A 388 10.94 12.68 -12.96
C LEU A 388 9.41 12.49 -12.91
N HIS A 389 8.62 13.58 -12.97
CA HIS A 389 7.16 13.54 -12.88
C HIS A 389 6.48 12.77 -14.02
N HIS A 390 7.18 12.55 -15.13
CA HIS A 390 6.68 11.68 -16.20
C HIS A 390 6.58 10.21 -15.76
N ILE A 391 7.35 9.82 -14.75
CA ILE A 391 7.30 8.48 -14.13
C ILE A 391 6.51 8.51 -12.82
N LYS A 392 6.93 9.35 -11.85
CA LYS A 392 6.35 9.42 -10.52
C LYS A 392 6.28 10.88 -10.04
N LYS A 393 5.07 11.36 -9.79
CA LYS A 393 4.82 12.72 -9.27
C LYS A 393 4.33 12.69 -7.82
N GLU A 394 3.69 11.60 -7.41
CA GLU A 394 3.07 11.47 -6.10
C GLU A 394 4.13 11.36 -5.00
N ASN A 395 3.71 11.63 -3.77
CA ASN A 395 4.54 11.49 -2.57
C ASN A 395 5.17 10.09 -2.47
N ILE A 396 6.39 10.03 -1.95
CA ILE A 396 7.06 8.76 -1.64
C ILE A 396 6.61 8.32 -0.24
N GLY A 397 5.74 7.33 -0.22
CA GLY A 397 5.18 6.72 0.98
C GLY A 397 6.01 5.55 1.50
N LEU A 398 5.48 4.88 2.54
CA LEU A 398 6.14 3.75 3.22
C LEU A 398 6.60 2.64 2.26
N ILE A 399 5.76 2.28 1.29
CA ILE A 399 6.03 1.17 0.36
C ILE A 399 7.21 1.50 -0.55
N GLU A 400 7.19 2.69 -1.15
CA GLU A 400 8.28 3.15 -2.03
C GLU A 400 9.59 3.34 -1.27
N VAL A 401 9.52 3.84 -0.03
CA VAL A 401 10.69 3.96 0.86
C VAL A 401 11.41 2.61 1.03
N MET A 402 10.66 1.52 1.04
CA MET A 402 11.21 0.17 1.19
C MET A 402 11.70 -0.45 -0.14
N GLY A 403 11.61 0.28 -1.26
CA GLY A 403 12.15 -0.14 -2.56
C GLY A 403 11.16 -0.82 -3.49
N LEU A 404 9.85 -0.77 -3.19
CA LEU A 404 8.79 -1.24 -4.08
C LEU A 404 8.08 -0.04 -4.71
N ALA A 405 8.33 0.21 -6.00
CA ALA A 405 7.63 1.25 -6.75
C ALA A 405 6.17 0.87 -6.99
N VAL A 406 5.26 1.78 -6.69
CA VAL A 406 3.86 1.70 -7.14
C VAL A 406 3.65 2.79 -8.18
N LEU A 407 3.65 2.38 -9.45
CA LEU A 407 3.58 3.28 -10.60
C LEU A 407 2.18 3.30 -11.23
N PRO A 408 1.77 4.41 -11.85
CA PRO A 408 0.43 4.56 -12.41
C PRO A 408 0.19 3.68 -13.64
N ALA A 409 -1.06 3.24 -13.83
CA ALA A 409 -1.51 2.34 -14.91
C ALA A 409 -1.15 2.86 -16.31
N ARG A 410 -1.21 4.18 -16.52
CA ARG A 410 -0.85 4.82 -17.81
C ARG A 410 0.51 4.40 -18.35
N LEU A 411 1.47 4.09 -17.48
CA LEU A 411 2.83 3.71 -17.90
C LEU A 411 2.87 2.42 -18.69
N LYS A 412 1.90 1.52 -18.56
CA LYS A 412 1.80 0.32 -19.41
C LYS A 412 1.75 0.71 -20.90
N ASP A 413 0.78 1.55 -21.25
CA ASP A 413 0.55 1.93 -22.65
C ASP A 413 1.62 2.94 -23.12
N GLU A 414 2.07 3.84 -22.23
CA GLU A 414 3.13 4.81 -22.54
C GLU A 414 4.47 4.14 -22.83
N LEU A 415 4.83 3.06 -22.12
CA LEU A 415 6.06 2.28 -22.39
C LEU A 415 5.98 1.52 -23.72
N GLU A 416 4.81 0.96 -24.06
CA GLU A 416 4.60 0.32 -25.36
C GLU A 416 4.76 1.31 -26.53
N VAL A 417 4.14 2.49 -26.41
CA VAL A 417 4.30 3.56 -27.39
C VAL A 417 5.76 4.03 -27.47
N LEU A 418 6.45 4.16 -26.31
CA LEU A 418 7.85 4.56 -26.28
C LEU A 418 8.74 3.54 -26.99
N LYS A 419 8.50 2.23 -26.78
CA LYS A 419 9.15 1.14 -27.50
C LYS A 419 8.99 1.27 -29.01
N GLU A 420 7.76 1.48 -29.49
CA GLU A 420 7.49 1.66 -30.92
C GLU A 420 8.23 2.89 -31.51
N CYS A 421 8.33 3.98 -30.72
CA CYS A 421 9.08 5.17 -31.11
C CYS A 421 10.60 4.89 -31.19
N LEU A 422 11.15 4.15 -30.23
CA LEU A 422 12.58 3.77 -30.21
C LEU A 422 12.93 2.89 -31.41
N LEU A 423 12.03 1.98 -31.81
CA LEU A 423 12.18 1.10 -32.99
C LEU A 423 11.90 1.82 -34.32
N GLY A 424 11.61 3.13 -34.30
CA GLY A 424 11.33 3.94 -35.49
C GLY A 424 9.97 3.67 -36.14
N LYS A 425 9.06 2.97 -35.46
CA LYS A 425 7.72 2.65 -35.98
C LYS A 425 6.74 3.82 -35.78
N LYS A 426 6.99 4.73 -34.80
CA LYS A 426 6.18 5.93 -34.53
C LYS A 426 7.05 7.15 -34.26
N ASN A 427 6.49 8.35 -34.45
CA ASN A 427 7.14 9.61 -34.12
C ASN A 427 6.60 10.13 -32.80
N ILE A 428 7.43 10.17 -31.74
CA ILE A 428 7.03 10.61 -30.40
C ILE A 428 6.47 12.05 -30.38
N LEU A 429 6.93 12.94 -31.27
CA LEU A 429 6.51 14.35 -31.32
C LEU A 429 5.07 14.52 -31.80
N GLU A 430 4.54 13.55 -32.53
CA GLU A 430 3.17 13.55 -33.06
C GLU A 430 2.14 13.02 -32.05
N ILE A 431 2.60 12.44 -30.93
CA ILE A 431 1.75 11.81 -29.93
C ILE A 431 1.66 12.71 -28.71
N SER A 432 0.49 13.36 -28.52
CA SER A 432 0.31 14.46 -27.56
C SER A 432 0.59 14.05 -26.08
N ASN A 433 0.16 12.87 -25.66
CA ASN A 433 0.37 12.35 -24.29
C ASN A 433 1.82 11.88 -24.02
N MET A 434 2.66 11.75 -25.08
CA MET A 434 4.06 11.33 -24.98
C MET A 434 5.03 12.51 -24.87
N LYS A 435 4.59 13.74 -25.00
CA LYS A 435 5.47 14.94 -24.92
C LYS A 435 6.29 15.01 -23.64
N LYS A 436 5.74 14.55 -22.53
CA LYS A 436 6.41 14.47 -21.22
C LYS A 436 7.59 13.47 -21.19
N HIS A 437 7.64 12.53 -22.13
CA HIS A 437 8.71 11.52 -22.24
C HIS A 437 9.79 11.87 -23.28
N VAL A 438 9.68 12.99 -24.00
CA VAL A 438 10.62 13.34 -25.09
C VAL A 438 12.06 13.44 -24.61
N ALA A 439 12.29 14.03 -23.44
CA ALA A 439 13.65 14.13 -22.87
C ALA A 439 14.22 12.72 -22.61
N TRP A 440 13.43 11.86 -21.96
CA TRP A 440 13.82 10.48 -21.68
C TRP A 440 14.01 9.65 -22.95
N TYR A 441 13.12 9.82 -23.94
CA TYR A 441 13.29 9.18 -25.27
C TYR A 441 14.66 9.52 -25.90
N ASN A 442 15.09 10.80 -25.83
CA ASN A 442 16.38 11.20 -26.36
C ASN A 442 17.56 10.60 -25.57
N GLU A 443 17.42 10.43 -24.26
CA GLU A 443 18.40 9.70 -23.44
C GLU A 443 18.49 8.23 -23.88
N LEU A 444 17.35 7.55 -24.00
CA LEU A 444 17.25 6.15 -24.40
C LEU A 444 17.86 5.85 -25.78
N LYS A 445 17.76 6.79 -26.73
CA LYS A 445 18.37 6.66 -28.07
C LYS A 445 19.89 6.58 -28.06
N SER A 446 20.55 6.97 -26.97
CA SER A 446 22.01 6.87 -26.84
C SER A 446 22.47 5.46 -26.44
N HIS A 447 21.56 4.56 -26.08
CA HIS A 447 21.84 3.16 -25.76
C HIS A 447 21.80 2.28 -26.99
N ASP A 448 22.55 1.19 -26.96
CA ASP A 448 22.46 0.14 -28.00
C ASP A 448 21.26 -0.77 -27.69
N PHE A 449 20.34 -0.93 -28.64
CA PHE A 449 19.17 -1.79 -28.49
C PHE A 449 18.68 -2.26 -29.88
N ASN A 450 17.88 -3.33 -29.89
CA ASN A 450 17.15 -3.85 -31.02
C ASN A 450 15.76 -4.34 -30.59
N GLU A 451 15.00 -4.97 -31.48
CA GLU A 451 13.64 -5.48 -31.14
C GLU A 451 13.64 -6.48 -29.98
N ASP A 452 14.69 -7.28 -29.81
CA ASP A 452 14.77 -8.29 -28.75
C ASP A 452 15.21 -7.73 -27.42
N THR A 453 15.94 -6.61 -27.37
CA THR A 453 16.57 -6.05 -26.16
C THR A 453 15.89 -4.79 -25.63
N VAL A 454 15.04 -4.14 -26.43
CA VAL A 454 14.39 -2.86 -26.06
C VAL A 454 13.50 -2.97 -24.80
N ASP A 455 12.84 -4.09 -24.58
CA ASP A 455 12.00 -4.32 -23.40
C ASP A 455 12.86 -4.38 -22.12
N GLN A 456 14.02 -5.01 -22.20
CA GLN A 456 14.95 -5.08 -21.08
C GLN A 456 15.55 -3.69 -20.78
N LEU A 457 15.94 -2.95 -21.81
CA LEU A 457 16.41 -1.57 -21.67
C LEU A 457 15.35 -0.69 -20.97
N LEU A 458 14.08 -0.79 -21.38
CA LEU A 458 13.00 -0.01 -20.77
C LEU A 458 12.78 -0.36 -19.28
N LYS A 459 12.92 -1.63 -18.89
CA LYS A 459 12.84 -2.06 -17.48
C LYS A 459 14.00 -1.50 -16.66
N GLU A 460 15.21 -1.58 -17.18
CA GLU A 460 16.43 -1.06 -16.53
C GLU A 460 16.33 0.45 -16.33
N GLU A 461 15.98 1.18 -17.38
CA GLU A 461 15.87 2.63 -17.35
C GLU A 461 14.68 3.14 -16.53
N LEU A 462 13.55 2.42 -16.53
CA LEU A 462 12.45 2.73 -15.63
C LEU A 462 12.87 2.57 -14.16
N THR A 463 13.64 1.51 -13.86
CA THR A 463 14.20 1.29 -12.51
C THR A 463 15.18 2.39 -12.14
N HIS A 464 16.07 2.77 -13.07
CA HIS A 464 16.98 3.90 -12.89
C HIS A 464 16.22 5.21 -12.55
N LYS A 465 15.17 5.54 -13.33
CA LYS A 465 14.33 6.73 -13.04
C LYS A 465 13.67 6.64 -11.67
N PHE A 466 13.18 5.47 -11.28
CA PHE A 466 12.60 5.31 -9.93
C PHE A 466 13.64 5.43 -8.81
N VAL A 467 14.84 4.92 -8.99
CA VAL A 467 15.94 5.12 -8.02
C VAL A 467 16.26 6.62 -7.89
N ASN A 468 16.30 7.37 -8.99
CA ASN A 468 16.48 8.83 -8.94
C ASN A 468 15.34 9.51 -8.17
N VAL A 469 14.09 9.02 -8.31
CA VAL A 469 12.93 9.48 -7.50
C VAL A 469 13.21 9.28 -6.00
N LEU A 470 13.75 8.12 -5.60
CA LEU A 470 14.10 7.86 -4.21
C LEU A 470 15.27 8.72 -3.73
N GLU A 471 16.27 8.95 -4.59
CA GLU A 471 17.41 9.81 -4.28
C GLU A 471 16.99 11.27 -4.10
N ASP A 472 16.04 11.77 -4.89
CA ASP A 472 15.45 13.09 -4.69
C ASP A 472 14.80 13.19 -3.30
N ALA A 473 14.11 12.13 -2.86
CA ALA A 473 13.43 12.07 -1.57
C ALA A 473 14.39 11.90 -0.37
N GLY A 474 15.62 11.45 -0.57
CA GLY A 474 16.63 11.28 0.48
C GLY A 474 17.12 12.62 1.05
N VAL A 475 17.13 12.78 2.38
CA VAL A 475 17.54 14.03 3.04
C VAL A 475 19.07 14.19 3.08
N PHE A 476 19.81 13.17 3.46
CA PHE A 476 21.25 13.11 3.29
C PHE A 476 21.56 12.36 2.00
N LYS A 477 22.13 13.06 1.01
CA LYS A 477 22.45 12.44 -0.29
C LYS A 477 23.57 11.42 -0.14
N MET A 478 23.57 10.38 -0.98
CA MET A 478 24.55 9.29 -0.93
C MET A 478 25.93 9.64 -1.57
N ASN A 479 26.31 10.93 -1.52
CA ASN A 479 27.67 11.42 -1.79
C ASN A 479 28.48 11.49 -0.47
N GLU A 480 29.79 11.80 -0.55
CA GLU A 480 30.68 11.82 0.62
C GLU A 480 30.19 12.82 1.69
N GLU A 481 29.86 14.06 1.30
CA GLU A 481 29.39 15.09 2.23
C GLU A 481 28.08 14.68 2.95
N GLY A 482 27.12 14.13 2.21
CA GLY A 482 25.86 13.67 2.78
C GLY A 482 26.04 12.48 3.72
N LYS A 483 26.89 11.50 3.36
CA LYS A 483 27.21 10.35 4.22
C LYS A 483 27.90 10.77 5.52
N GLU A 484 28.90 11.66 5.44
CA GLU A 484 29.58 12.16 6.63
C GLU A 484 28.65 12.93 7.57
N ALA A 485 27.79 13.79 7.00
CA ALA A 485 26.80 14.53 7.78
C ALA A 485 25.76 13.57 8.42
N PHE A 486 25.37 12.53 7.72
CA PHE A 486 24.42 11.53 8.24
C PHE A 486 25.03 10.71 9.38
N ILE A 487 26.27 10.25 9.23
CA ILE A 487 27.00 9.54 10.30
C ILE A 487 27.11 10.42 11.54
N LYS A 488 27.54 11.68 11.39
CA LYS A 488 27.61 12.66 12.50
C LYS A 488 26.25 12.86 13.18
N PHE A 489 25.16 12.97 12.41
CA PHE A 489 23.82 13.07 12.97
C PHE A 489 23.49 11.86 13.87
N VAL A 490 23.80 10.64 13.41
CA VAL A 490 23.51 9.42 14.19
C VAL A 490 24.38 9.37 15.46
N GLU A 491 25.63 9.78 15.39
CA GLU A 491 26.52 9.87 16.56
C GLU A 491 25.98 10.85 17.61
N MET A 492 25.42 12.00 17.16
CA MET A 492 24.78 13.00 18.05
C MET A 492 23.56 12.44 18.81
N VAL A 493 22.90 11.39 18.34
CA VAL A 493 21.76 10.77 19.06
C VAL A 493 22.22 10.15 20.39
N GLY A 494 23.47 9.70 20.47
CA GLY A 494 24.07 9.18 21.70
C GLY A 494 24.51 10.24 22.71
N GLU A 495 24.63 11.50 22.29
CA GLU A 495 25.07 12.61 23.14
C GLU A 495 23.94 13.08 24.08
N LYS A 496 24.33 13.54 25.29
CA LYS A 496 23.41 14.02 26.32
C LYS A 496 22.71 15.33 25.92
#